data_d657fc637e1736dc63068cbcd1b286bc
#
_entry.id   d657fc637e1736dc63068cbcd1b286bc
#
_cell.length_a   1.000
_cell.length_b   1.000
_cell.length_c   1.000
_cell.angle_alpha   90.00
_cell.angle_beta   90.00
_cell.angle_gamma   90.00
#
_symmetry.space_group_name_H-M   'P 1'
#
loop_
_entity.id
_entity.type
_entity.pdbx_description
1 polymer ?
#
loop_
_entity_poly.entity_id
_entity_poly.type
_entity_poly.pdbx_seq_one_letter_code
_entity_poly.pdbx_strand_id
1 'polypeptide(L)'
;MQRDLYIDFAKGIATLSIIFIHTVFWSGQFYVPTEMRVLSLLIDVPLFYALSGITSGNNVEKTLYRLLKLQITYMIFVTFLFFLDYLFKVFGLHFFGIDEMKSFYSTFGSKYVPQNISDIPQWQNLGNWYLHSYTNADTFPVVMGSFWYLKVYFIMTVFGVLILKFFPKHVHWFIGICLALILLFHFFPHYYPSGQVGYIVVYLGVFLVANTLKGKKIPTKTIPFIYAGIAILLIGMFWNYGNDIFYRMNKQKFPPKIPYVIWSLFSLATLFVLYNRLKIRKDNFINYIGRNAIFYYFAQGMSSSLIYFIVVPLQERMQWGVLLIFIFAVNIILAILLAEFLKKIDELGWKVLEFLKQKTAQI
;
A
#
# COMPACT_ATOMS: atom_id res chain seq x y z
N MET A 1 19.87 -18.12 -7.97
CA MET A 1 20.01 -17.21 -6.81
C MET A 1 19.12 -17.74 -5.69
N GLN A 2 19.67 -18.05 -4.53
CA GLN A 2 18.89 -18.46 -3.38
C GLN A 2 18.02 -17.28 -2.92
N ARG A 3 16.75 -17.53 -2.61
CA ARG A 3 15.78 -16.51 -2.21
C ARG A 3 16.10 -16.00 -0.81
N ASP A 4 16.05 -14.69 -0.61
CA ASP A 4 16.29 -14.05 0.69
C ASP A 4 15.01 -14.12 1.55
N LEU A 5 15.00 -15.03 2.52
CA LEU A 5 13.86 -15.24 3.41
C LEU A 5 13.60 -14.03 4.32
N TYR A 6 14.63 -13.25 4.67
CA TYR A 6 14.40 -12.03 5.45
C TYR A 6 13.60 -10.99 4.68
N ILE A 7 13.89 -10.80 3.40
CA ILE A 7 13.16 -9.86 2.54
C ILE A 7 11.70 -10.31 2.38
N ASP A 8 11.44 -11.61 2.19
CA ASP A 8 10.08 -12.11 2.13
C ASP A 8 9.34 -11.91 3.46
N PHE A 9 10.00 -12.16 4.59
CA PHE A 9 9.47 -11.92 5.92
C PHE A 9 9.13 -10.43 6.13
N ALA A 10 10.06 -9.52 5.79
CA ALA A 10 9.84 -8.08 5.90
C ALA A 10 8.66 -7.59 5.03
N LYS A 11 8.52 -8.14 3.80
CA LYS A 11 7.34 -7.89 2.95
C LYS A 11 6.06 -8.39 3.58
N GLY A 12 6.09 -9.57 4.22
CA GLY A 12 4.93 -10.12 4.91
C GLY A 12 4.48 -9.26 6.08
N ILE A 13 5.42 -8.83 6.93
CA ILE A 13 5.13 -7.89 8.03
C ILE A 13 4.56 -6.58 7.49
N ALA A 14 5.19 -5.99 6.46
CA ALA A 14 4.69 -4.77 5.84
C ALA A 14 3.26 -4.95 5.29
N THR A 15 2.97 -6.08 4.66
CA THR A 15 1.63 -6.40 4.13
C THR A 15 0.59 -6.51 5.26
N LEU A 16 0.89 -7.22 6.35
CA LEU A 16 0.02 -7.30 7.51
C LEU A 16 -0.20 -5.94 8.16
N SER A 17 0.85 -5.11 8.21
CA SER A 17 0.72 -3.73 8.71
C SER A 17 -0.21 -2.88 7.85
N ILE A 18 -0.19 -3.00 6.51
CA ILE A 18 -1.15 -2.29 5.65
C ILE A 18 -2.59 -2.74 5.90
N ILE A 19 -2.83 -4.06 6.08
CA ILE A 19 -4.15 -4.56 6.46
C ILE A 19 -4.59 -3.93 7.80
N PHE A 20 -3.68 -3.84 8.78
CA PHE A 20 -3.94 -3.18 10.06
C PHE A 20 -4.22 -1.70 9.91
N ILE A 21 -3.41 -0.96 9.13
CA ILE A 21 -3.62 0.46 8.83
C ILE A 21 -5.01 0.68 8.24
N HIS A 22 -5.42 -0.14 7.29
CA HIS A 22 -6.74 0.01 6.68
C HIS A 22 -7.87 -0.37 7.65
N THR A 23 -7.65 -1.35 8.53
CA THR A 23 -8.60 -1.64 9.62
C THR A 23 -8.81 -0.41 10.51
N VAL A 24 -7.72 0.24 10.96
CA VAL A 24 -7.82 1.34 11.94
C VAL A 24 -8.19 2.70 11.33
N PHE A 25 -7.86 2.95 10.06
CA PHE A 25 -8.15 4.24 9.40
C PHE A 25 -9.48 4.29 8.68
N TRP A 26 -10.02 3.14 8.25
CA TRP A 26 -11.31 3.09 7.57
C TRP A 26 -12.42 2.72 8.56
N SER A 27 -12.69 1.47 8.78
CA SER A 27 -13.74 1.08 9.75
C SER A 27 -13.41 1.50 11.19
N GLY A 28 -12.14 1.48 11.57
CA GLY A 28 -11.67 1.89 12.89
C GLY A 28 -11.80 3.39 13.19
N GLN A 29 -12.06 4.25 12.18
CA GLN A 29 -12.23 5.69 12.41
C GLN A 29 -13.39 6.00 13.37
N PHE A 30 -14.35 5.11 13.55
CA PHE A 30 -15.52 5.29 14.38
C PHE A 30 -15.29 4.90 15.85
N TYR A 31 -14.29 4.03 16.14
CA TYR A 31 -14.10 3.48 17.47
C TYR A 31 -12.66 3.43 17.96
N VAL A 32 -11.66 3.53 17.05
CA VAL A 32 -10.25 3.45 17.41
C VAL A 32 -9.69 4.83 17.76
N PRO A 33 -9.01 5.00 18.91
CA PRO A 33 -8.34 6.26 19.27
C PRO A 33 -7.33 6.71 18.23
N THR A 34 -7.21 8.03 18.05
CA THR A 34 -6.33 8.63 17.03
C THR A 34 -4.87 8.24 17.23
N GLU A 35 -4.42 8.12 18.49
CA GLU A 35 -3.07 7.71 18.86
C GLU A 35 -2.73 6.33 18.29
N MET A 36 -3.63 5.37 18.43
CA MET A 36 -3.44 4.02 17.90
C MET A 36 -3.41 4.01 16.37
N ARG A 37 -4.24 4.84 15.73
CA ARG A 37 -4.22 5.02 14.27
C ARG A 37 -2.88 5.59 13.80
N VAL A 38 -2.35 6.59 14.50
CA VAL A 38 -1.05 7.20 14.17
C VAL A 38 0.09 6.21 14.38
N LEU A 39 0.08 5.44 15.46
CA LEU A 39 1.09 4.39 15.71
C LEU A 39 1.11 3.35 14.59
N SER A 40 -0.04 3.00 14.01
CA SER A 40 -0.08 2.05 12.89
C SER A 40 0.72 2.52 11.66
N LEU A 41 0.88 3.83 11.46
CA LEU A 41 1.66 4.40 10.35
C LEU A 41 3.19 4.26 10.50
N LEU A 42 3.69 3.68 11.61
CA LEU A 42 5.13 3.41 11.76
C LEU A 42 5.64 2.41 10.71
N ILE A 43 4.83 1.42 10.33
CA ILE A 43 5.17 0.43 9.31
C ILE A 43 4.22 0.62 8.14
N ASP A 44 4.58 1.49 7.21
CA ASP A 44 3.70 1.94 6.14
C ASP A 44 4.42 1.91 4.77
N VAL A 45 3.83 2.53 3.78
CA VAL A 45 4.21 2.57 2.36
C VAL A 45 5.72 2.78 2.11
N PRO A 46 6.46 3.65 2.81
CA PRO A 46 7.90 3.81 2.60
C PRO A 46 8.69 2.50 2.70
N LEU A 47 8.25 1.57 3.57
CA LEU A 47 8.89 0.27 3.72
C LEU A 47 8.82 -0.58 2.44
N PHE A 48 7.70 -0.55 1.72
CA PHE A 48 7.56 -1.25 0.44
C PHE A 48 8.49 -0.71 -0.64
N TYR A 49 8.66 0.62 -0.69
CA TYR A 49 9.61 1.23 -1.63
C TYR A 49 11.05 0.92 -1.27
N ALA A 50 11.39 0.87 0.02
CA ALA A 50 12.70 0.41 0.47
C ALA A 50 12.95 -1.06 0.07
N LEU A 51 12.00 -1.95 0.34
CA LEU A 51 12.08 -3.37 -0.06
C LEU A 51 12.17 -3.53 -1.57
N SER A 52 11.49 -2.68 -2.34
CA SER A 52 11.63 -2.63 -3.80
C SER A 52 13.04 -2.19 -4.20
N GLY A 53 13.61 -1.16 -3.57
CA GLY A 53 14.99 -0.72 -3.81
C GLY A 53 16.01 -1.80 -3.53
N ILE A 54 15.89 -2.52 -2.40
CA ILE A 54 16.79 -3.64 -2.05
C ILE A 54 16.72 -4.77 -3.10
N THR A 55 15.51 -5.07 -3.61
CA THR A 55 15.30 -6.19 -4.56
C THR A 55 15.53 -5.83 -6.01
N SER A 56 15.64 -4.54 -6.31
CA SER A 56 15.87 -4.05 -7.67
C SER A 56 17.36 -4.16 -8.06
N GLY A 57 17.59 -4.39 -9.34
CA GLY A 57 18.88 -4.33 -9.98
C GLY A 57 18.88 -3.28 -11.09
N ASN A 58 19.92 -3.29 -11.93
CA ASN A 58 20.09 -2.38 -13.07
C ASN A 58 19.54 -2.93 -14.40
N ASN A 59 18.88 -4.09 -14.39
CA ASN A 59 18.32 -4.68 -15.60
C ASN A 59 16.94 -4.09 -15.90
N VAL A 60 16.89 -3.16 -16.85
CA VAL A 60 15.67 -2.44 -17.27
C VAL A 60 14.66 -3.40 -17.90
N GLU A 61 15.09 -4.26 -18.83
CA GLU A 61 14.21 -5.20 -19.54
C GLU A 61 13.48 -6.12 -18.56
N LYS A 62 14.22 -6.75 -17.66
CA LYS A 62 13.64 -7.59 -16.59
C LYS A 62 12.66 -6.82 -15.72
N THR A 63 12.94 -5.54 -15.44
CA THR A 63 12.05 -4.70 -14.64
C THR A 63 10.79 -4.36 -15.40
N LEU A 64 10.88 -3.95 -16.66
CA LEU A 64 9.73 -3.66 -17.52
C LEU A 64 8.84 -4.89 -17.69
N TYR A 65 9.44 -6.07 -17.90
CA TYR A 65 8.68 -7.32 -17.95
C TYR A 65 7.92 -7.61 -16.66
N ARG A 66 8.54 -7.37 -15.49
CA ARG A 66 7.87 -7.53 -14.18
C ARG A 66 6.73 -6.52 -14.01
N LEU A 67 6.92 -5.28 -14.44
CA LEU A 67 5.88 -4.25 -14.41
C LEU A 67 4.72 -4.60 -15.36
N LEU A 68 5.02 -5.08 -16.56
CA LEU A 68 3.99 -5.56 -17.50
C LEU A 68 3.19 -6.73 -16.89
N LYS A 69 3.89 -7.70 -16.28
CA LYS A 69 3.21 -8.78 -15.57
C LYS A 69 2.30 -8.25 -14.46
N LEU A 70 2.78 -7.30 -13.67
CA LEU A 70 1.99 -6.65 -12.62
C LEU A 70 0.77 -5.93 -13.20
N GLN A 71 0.91 -5.24 -14.35
CA GLN A 71 -0.20 -4.57 -15.04
C GLN A 71 -1.27 -5.57 -15.49
N ILE A 72 -0.88 -6.72 -16.02
CA ILE A 72 -1.81 -7.77 -16.42
C ILE A 72 -2.56 -8.32 -15.20
N THR A 73 -1.85 -8.66 -14.14
CA THR A 73 -2.47 -9.09 -12.85
C THR A 73 -3.43 -8.04 -12.32
N TYR A 74 -3.09 -6.74 -12.42
CA TYR A 74 -3.98 -5.65 -12.05
C TYR A 74 -5.25 -5.61 -12.93
N MET A 75 -5.13 -5.79 -14.25
CA MET A 75 -6.31 -5.82 -15.14
C MET A 75 -7.21 -7.01 -14.81
N ILE A 76 -6.66 -8.19 -14.54
CA ILE A 76 -7.41 -9.36 -14.10
C ILE A 76 -8.16 -9.06 -12.80
N PHE A 77 -7.49 -8.42 -11.83
CA PHE A 77 -8.12 -8.00 -10.58
C PHE A 77 -9.25 -6.99 -10.82
N VAL A 78 -9.05 -5.98 -11.65
CA VAL A 78 -10.08 -4.97 -11.98
C VAL A 78 -11.30 -5.61 -12.63
N THR A 79 -11.10 -6.58 -13.52
CA THR A 79 -12.20 -7.35 -14.12
C THR A 79 -12.99 -8.10 -13.02
N PHE A 80 -12.30 -8.74 -12.11
CA PHE A 80 -12.95 -9.40 -10.97
C PHE A 80 -13.70 -8.41 -10.08
N LEU A 81 -13.10 -7.26 -9.78
CA LEU A 81 -13.73 -6.20 -8.99
C LEU A 81 -15.00 -5.65 -9.66
N PHE A 82 -14.96 -5.49 -10.97
CA PHE A 82 -16.12 -5.07 -11.77
C PHE A 82 -17.30 -6.05 -11.62
N PHE A 83 -17.03 -7.36 -11.74
CA PHE A 83 -18.04 -8.37 -11.50
C PHE A 83 -18.57 -8.37 -10.07
N LEU A 84 -17.67 -8.20 -9.11
CA LEU A 84 -18.05 -8.20 -7.71
C LEU A 84 -18.93 -7.00 -7.38
N ASP A 85 -18.61 -5.81 -7.89
CA ASP A 85 -19.42 -4.60 -7.76
C ASP A 85 -20.80 -4.77 -8.42
N TYR A 86 -20.82 -5.34 -9.63
CA TYR A 86 -22.06 -5.70 -10.32
C TYR A 86 -22.96 -6.60 -9.46
N LEU A 87 -22.41 -7.70 -8.96
CA LEU A 87 -23.16 -8.65 -8.13
C LEU A 87 -23.67 -7.99 -6.83
N PHE A 88 -22.82 -7.22 -6.15
CA PHE A 88 -23.20 -6.51 -4.93
C PHE A 88 -24.33 -5.53 -5.16
N LYS A 89 -24.31 -4.77 -6.26
CA LYS A 89 -25.38 -3.82 -6.59
C LYS A 89 -26.66 -4.53 -6.97
N VAL A 90 -26.60 -5.56 -7.83
CA VAL A 90 -27.79 -6.32 -8.24
C VAL A 90 -28.45 -6.98 -7.02
N PHE A 91 -27.69 -7.74 -6.23
CA PHE A 91 -28.25 -8.39 -5.05
C PHE A 91 -28.67 -7.38 -3.97
N GLY A 92 -27.86 -6.36 -3.72
CA GLY A 92 -28.16 -5.35 -2.71
C GLY A 92 -29.47 -4.59 -3.05
N LEU A 93 -29.61 -4.15 -4.29
CA LEU A 93 -30.83 -3.48 -4.74
C LEU A 93 -32.07 -4.39 -4.70
N HIS A 94 -31.87 -5.66 -5.04
CA HIS A 94 -32.96 -6.64 -5.02
C HIS A 94 -33.45 -6.98 -3.60
N PHE A 95 -32.53 -7.19 -2.66
CA PHE A 95 -32.88 -7.63 -1.30
C PHE A 95 -33.14 -6.50 -0.32
N PHE A 96 -32.47 -5.37 -0.45
CA PHE A 96 -32.53 -4.27 0.53
C PHE A 96 -33.19 -3.01 -0.04
N GLY A 97 -33.17 -2.81 -1.34
CA GLY A 97 -33.63 -1.59 -1.98
C GLY A 97 -32.63 -0.42 -1.91
N ILE A 98 -32.92 0.64 -2.66
CA ILE A 98 -32.02 1.79 -2.82
C ILE A 98 -31.83 2.55 -1.51
N ASP A 99 -32.88 2.78 -0.76
CA ASP A 99 -32.84 3.65 0.41
C ASP A 99 -32.07 3.01 1.57
N GLU A 100 -32.21 1.72 1.79
CA GLU A 100 -31.46 0.99 2.81
C GLU A 100 -29.98 0.90 2.45
N MET A 101 -29.65 0.64 1.18
CA MET A 101 -28.26 0.65 0.74
C MET A 101 -27.64 2.04 0.89
N LYS A 102 -28.33 3.11 0.50
CA LYS A 102 -27.85 4.49 0.72
C LYS A 102 -27.66 4.79 2.19
N SER A 103 -28.63 4.40 3.03
CA SER A 103 -28.54 4.56 4.49
C SER A 103 -27.30 3.85 5.05
N PHE A 104 -27.09 2.61 4.68
CA PHE A 104 -25.93 1.83 5.11
C PHE A 104 -24.60 2.52 4.71
N TYR A 105 -24.45 2.91 3.45
CA TYR A 105 -23.22 3.57 2.99
C TYR A 105 -23.05 4.99 3.56
N SER A 106 -24.13 5.67 3.95
CA SER A 106 -24.05 6.97 4.62
C SER A 106 -23.36 6.89 5.98
N THR A 107 -23.38 5.73 6.64
CA THR A 107 -22.64 5.49 7.90
C THR A 107 -21.13 5.60 7.72
N PHE A 108 -20.60 5.46 6.51
CA PHE A 108 -19.17 5.62 6.20
C PHE A 108 -18.74 7.09 6.05
N GLY A 109 -19.66 8.03 6.24
CA GLY A 109 -19.48 9.46 6.04
C GLY A 109 -19.76 9.88 4.60
N SER A 110 -20.21 11.12 4.43
CA SER A 110 -20.67 11.66 3.13
C SER A 110 -19.66 11.53 1.98
N LYS A 111 -18.38 11.51 2.29
CA LYS A 111 -17.29 11.34 1.29
C LYS A 111 -17.27 9.95 0.64
N TYR A 112 -17.83 8.95 1.30
CA TYR A 112 -17.75 7.55 0.88
C TYR A 112 -19.10 6.96 0.49
N VAL A 113 -20.16 7.78 0.53
CA VAL A 113 -21.47 7.35 0.02
C VAL A 113 -21.34 7.20 -1.48
N PRO A 114 -21.61 6.01 -2.03
CA PRO A 114 -21.66 5.83 -3.46
C PRO A 114 -22.69 6.81 -4.04
N GLN A 115 -22.25 7.73 -4.87
CA GLN A 115 -23.16 8.72 -5.49
C GLN A 115 -24.16 8.03 -6.41
N ASN A 116 -23.77 6.86 -6.94
CA ASN A 116 -24.52 6.13 -7.95
C ASN A 116 -24.69 4.65 -7.58
N ILE A 117 -25.20 4.37 -6.36
CA ILE A 117 -25.42 2.98 -5.93
C ILE A 117 -26.41 2.23 -6.81
N SER A 118 -27.31 2.96 -7.49
CA SER A 118 -28.24 2.42 -8.49
C SER A 118 -27.60 2.16 -9.86
N ASP A 119 -26.39 2.71 -10.12
CA ASP A 119 -25.72 2.53 -11.39
C ASP A 119 -25.01 1.17 -11.41
N ILE A 120 -25.71 0.17 -11.92
CA ILE A 120 -25.15 -1.15 -12.16
C ILE A 120 -24.08 -1.02 -13.25
N PRO A 121 -22.83 -1.50 -13.01
CA PRO A 121 -21.76 -1.42 -14.00
C PRO A 121 -22.17 -2.09 -15.33
N GLN A 122 -21.98 -1.36 -16.42
CA GLN A 122 -22.24 -1.89 -17.77
C GLN A 122 -20.93 -2.32 -18.45
N TRP A 123 -20.96 -3.40 -19.21
CA TRP A 123 -19.79 -3.96 -19.90
C TRP A 123 -19.02 -2.97 -20.76
N GLN A 124 -19.74 -2.05 -21.41
CA GLN A 124 -19.15 -1.00 -22.22
C GLN A 124 -18.19 -0.10 -21.42
N ASN A 125 -18.38 -0.03 -20.12
CA ASN A 125 -17.59 0.82 -19.21
C ASN A 125 -16.36 0.10 -18.64
N LEU A 126 -16.14 -1.19 -18.91
CA LEU A 126 -15.02 -1.95 -18.37
C LEU A 126 -13.66 -1.31 -18.74
N GLY A 127 -13.54 -0.75 -19.94
CA GLY A 127 -12.35 -0.02 -20.37
C GLY A 127 -12.02 1.17 -19.45
N ASN A 128 -13.05 1.91 -19.03
CA ASN A 128 -12.88 3.01 -18.07
C ASN A 128 -12.46 2.50 -16.68
N TRP A 129 -12.94 1.33 -16.27
CA TRP A 129 -12.53 0.70 -15.01
C TRP A 129 -11.04 0.38 -14.97
N TYR A 130 -10.44 -0.04 -16.08
CA TYR A 130 -8.99 -0.26 -16.14
C TYR A 130 -8.16 1.00 -15.88
N LEU A 131 -8.69 2.17 -16.26
CA LEU A 131 -8.03 3.46 -16.08
C LEU A 131 -8.39 4.12 -14.74
N HIS A 132 -9.61 3.91 -14.23
CA HIS A 132 -10.21 4.64 -13.11
C HIS A 132 -10.85 3.76 -12.04
N SER A 133 -10.47 2.47 -11.93
CA SER A 133 -11.07 1.51 -10.99
C SER A 133 -11.12 2.01 -9.53
N TYR A 134 -10.12 2.76 -9.11
CA TYR A 134 -10.07 3.35 -7.76
C TYR A 134 -11.13 4.46 -7.53
N THR A 135 -11.74 4.98 -8.60
CA THR A 135 -12.83 5.98 -8.53
C THR A 135 -14.20 5.39 -8.86
N ASN A 136 -14.26 4.20 -9.44
CA ASN A 136 -15.48 3.58 -9.94
C ASN A 136 -15.99 2.42 -9.07
N ALA A 137 -15.12 1.83 -8.23
CA ALA A 137 -15.49 0.74 -7.33
C ALA A 137 -16.13 1.26 -6.03
N ASP A 138 -17.21 2.01 -6.13
CA ASP A 138 -17.82 2.74 -5.01
C ASP A 138 -18.45 1.83 -3.95
N THR A 139 -18.82 0.59 -4.27
CA THR A 139 -19.23 -0.43 -3.30
C THR A 139 -18.06 -0.83 -2.36
N PHE A 140 -16.82 -0.62 -2.80
CA PHE A 140 -15.62 -0.94 -2.05
C PHE A 140 -14.78 0.32 -1.76
N PRO A 141 -15.18 1.18 -0.81
CA PRO A 141 -14.58 2.50 -0.61
C PRO A 141 -13.09 2.44 -0.26
N VAL A 142 -12.63 1.36 0.40
CA VAL A 142 -11.20 1.20 0.72
C VAL A 142 -10.38 0.90 -0.53
N VAL A 143 -10.96 0.22 -1.52
CA VAL A 143 -10.31 0.02 -2.84
C VAL A 143 -10.03 1.36 -3.49
N MET A 144 -11.05 2.26 -3.53
CA MET A 144 -10.88 3.59 -4.11
C MET A 144 -9.75 4.39 -3.45
N GLY A 145 -9.56 4.25 -2.15
CA GLY A 145 -8.53 4.97 -1.38
C GLY A 145 -7.14 4.34 -1.44
N SER A 146 -6.99 3.11 -1.94
CA SER A 146 -5.74 2.33 -1.82
C SER A 146 -4.88 2.31 -3.09
N PHE A 147 -5.45 2.40 -4.28
CA PHE A 147 -4.71 2.15 -5.52
C PHE A 147 -3.81 3.27 -6.03
N TRP A 148 -3.79 4.43 -5.37
CA TRP A 148 -2.82 5.49 -5.67
C TRP A 148 -1.36 5.00 -5.64
N TYR A 149 -1.06 4.03 -4.76
CA TYR A 149 0.26 3.44 -4.58
C TYR A 149 0.82 2.81 -5.87
N LEU A 150 0.00 2.06 -6.62
CA LEU A 150 0.46 1.37 -7.84
C LEU A 150 0.97 2.35 -8.89
N LYS A 151 0.27 3.45 -9.14
CA LYS A 151 0.69 4.47 -10.11
C LYS A 151 2.08 5.03 -9.76
N VAL A 152 2.25 5.40 -8.49
CA VAL A 152 3.55 5.88 -7.98
C VAL A 152 4.62 4.80 -8.08
N TYR A 153 4.27 3.55 -7.73
CA TYR A 153 5.18 2.41 -7.81
C TYR A 153 5.72 2.17 -9.23
N PHE A 154 4.83 2.18 -10.23
CA PHE A 154 5.23 2.03 -11.63
C PHE A 154 6.24 3.09 -12.05
N ILE A 155 5.87 4.36 -11.88
CA ILE A 155 6.69 5.50 -12.30
C ILE A 155 8.04 5.49 -11.56
N MET A 156 8.01 5.38 -10.23
CA MET A 156 9.21 5.39 -9.39
C MET A 156 10.14 4.22 -9.73
N THR A 157 9.59 3.02 -9.99
CA THR A 157 10.41 1.85 -10.31
C THR A 157 11.12 2.03 -11.65
N VAL A 158 10.45 2.58 -12.66
CA VAL A 158 11.07 2.87 -13.96
C VAL A 158 12.20 3.88 -13.78
N PHE A 159 11.94 5.04 -13.16
CA PHE A 159 12.98 6.05 -12.91
C PHE A 159 14.15 5.50 -12.09
N GLY A 160 13.86 4.77 -11.01
CA GLY A 160 14.88 4.19 -10.15
C GLY A 160 15.80 3.24 -10.92
N VAL A 161 15.25 2.33 -11.74
CA VAL A 161 16.06 1.39 -12.51
C VAL A 161 16.82 2.07 -13.65
N LEU A 162 16.26 3.10 -14.28
CA LEU A 162 16.99 3.91 -15.28
C LEU A 162 18.20 4.62 -14.64
N ILE A 163 18.02 5.22 -13.46
CA ILE A 163 19.14 5.83 -12.72
C ILE A 163 20.21 4.79 -12.39
N LEU A 164 19.81 3.62 -11.88
CA LEU A 164 20.76 2.55 -11.53
C LEU A 164 21.50 1.98 -12.74
N LYS A 165 20.88 2.01 -13.93
CA LYS A 165 21.52 1.53 -15.18
C LYS A 165 22.45 2.57 -15.79
N PHE A 166 21.97 3.80 -15.98
CA PHE A 166 22.70 4.80 -16.74
C PHE A 166 23.63 5.68 -15.89
N PHE A 167 23.33 5.82 -14.60
CA PHE A 167 24.07 6.69 -13.68
C PHE A 167 24.51 5.96 -12.39
N PRO A 168 25.07 4.73 -12.45
CA PRO A 168 25.37 3.93 -11.25
C PRO A 168 26.37 4.61 -10.30
N LYS A 169 27.31 5.42 -10.85
CA LYS A 169 28.29 6.18 -10.07
C LYS A 169 27.71 7.44 -9.43
N HIS A 170 26.58 7.93 -9.93
CA HIS A 170 25.98 9.21 -9.53
C HIS A 170 24.69 9.04 -8.69
N VAL A 171 24.38 7.84 -8.23
CA VAL A 171 23.17 7.57 -7.42
C VAL A 171 23.06 8.50 -6.22
N HIS A 172 24.19 8.82 -5.57
CA HIS A 172 24.22 9.74 -4.42
C HIS A 172 23.78 11.17 -4.78
N TRP A 173 24.07 11.63 -5.99
CA TRP A 173 23.59 12.93 -6.47
C TRP A 173 22.06 12.95 -6.60
N PHE A 174 21.46 11.88 -7.13
CA PHE A 174 20.01 11.77 -7.21
C PHE A 174 19.36 11.70 -5.84
N ILE A 175 19.96 11.00 -4.87
CA ILE A 175 19.51 11.01 -3.47
C ILE A 175 19.56 12.44 -2.92
N GLY A 176 20.67 13.16 -3.16
CA GLY A 176 20.83 14.57 -2.77
C GLY A 176 19.78 15.48 -3.39
N ILE A 177 19.49 15.30 -4.69
CA ILE A 177 18.42 16.05 -5.39
C ILE A 177 17.05 15.76 -4.78
N CYS A 178 16.72 14.48 -4.51
CA CYS A 178 15.45 14.14 -3.85
C CYS A 178 15.35 14.82 -2.48
N LEU A 179 16.42 14.80 -1.68
CA LEU A 179 16.44 15.45 -0.37
C LEU A 179 16.29 16.97 -0.50
N ALA A 180 17.01 17.60 -1.43
CA ALA A 180 16.92 19.03 -1.68
C ALA A 180 15.50 19.44 -2.11
N LEU A 181 14.85 18.66 -2.98
CA LEU A 181 13.46 18.89 -3.38
C LEU A 181 12.48 18.73 -2.22
N ILE A 182 12.66 17.71 -1.35
CA ILE A 182 11.83 17.54 -0.17
C ILE A 182 11.95 18.76 0.76
N LEU A 183 13.16 19.27 0.97
CA LEU A 183 13.40 20.48 1.77
C LEU A 183 12.82 21.72 1.10
N LEU A 184 13.02 21.88 -0.21
CA LEU A 184 12.45 22.98 -0.99
C LEU A 184 10.93 23.03 -0.83
N PHE A 185 10.24 21.90 -1.03
CA PHE A 185 8.79 21.83 -0.91
C PHE A 185 8.30 22.04 0.53
N HIS A 186 9.14 21.75 1.51
CA HIS A 186 8.82 22.01 2.91
C HIS A 186 8.86 23.50 3.24
N PHE A 187 9.96 24.19 2.86
CA PHE A 187 10.14 25.62 3.13
C PHE A 187 9.32 26.51 2.21
N PHE A 188 9.02 26.03 1.00
CA PHE A 188 8.26 26.75 -0.01
C PHE A 188 7.05 25.93 -0.50
N PRO A 189 6.00 25.79 0.32
CA PRO A 189 4.86 24.91 0.02
C PRO A 189 4.12 25.26 -1.29
N HIS A 190 4.21 26.49 -1.77
CA HIS A 190 3.60 26.92 -3.04
C HIS A 190 4.25 26.28 -4.28
N TYR A 191 5.50 25.82 -4.17
CA TYR A 191 6.16 25.03 -5.23
C TYR A 191 5.86 23.54 -5.13
N TYR A 192 5.08 23.10 -4.15
CA TYR A 192 4.75 21.70 -4.02
C TYR A 192 3.96 21.25 -5.27
N PRO A 193 4.48 20.29 -6.04
CA PRO A 193 3.83 19.88 -7.27
C PRO A 193 2.50 19.19 -6.98
N SER A 194 1.49 19.51 -7.79
CA SER A 194 0.21 18.80 -7.74
C SER A 194 0.34 17.36 -8.22
N GLY A 195 -0.59 16.52 -7.81
CA GLY A 195 -0.68 15.14 -8.28
C GLY A 195 0.43 14.22 -7.77
N GLN A 196 0.96 13.37 -8.64
CA GLN A 196 1.82 12.25 -8.27
C GLN A 196 3.30 12.63 -8.04
N VAL A 197 3.75 13.80 -8.49
CA VAL A 197 5.18 14.19 -8.50
C VAL A 197 5.76 14.25 -7.08
N GLY A 198 5.02 14.80 -6.13
CA GLY A 198 5.47 14.89 -4.73
C GLY A 198 5.69 13.52 -4.10
N TYR A 199 4.86 12.53 -4.45
CA TYR A 199 5.06 11.15 -4.01
C TYR A 199 6.33 10.54 -4.61
N ILE A 200 6.56 10.78 -5.92
CA ILE A 200 7.70 10.21 -6.65
C ILE A 200 9.01 10.66 -6.02
N VAL A 201 9.17 11.94 -5.72
CA VAL A 201 10.41 12.49 -5.14
C VAL A 201 10.78 11.79 -3.85
N VAL A 202 9.84 11.65 -2.90
CA VAL A 202 10.10 11.02 -1.61
C VAL A 202 10.41 9.54 -1.78
N TYR A 203 9.58 8.81 -2.52
CA TYR A 203 9.72 7.36 -2.62
C TYR A 203 10.85 6.91 -3.53
N LEU A 204 11.22 7.72 -4.53
CA LEU A 204 12.44 7.52 -5.30
C LEU A 204 13.68 7.68 -4.40
N GLY A 205 13.70 8.71 -3.56
CA GLY A 205 14.78 8.87 -2.56
C GLY A 205 14.90 7.64 -1.66
N VAL A 206 13.80 7.17 -1.08
CA VAL A 206 13.77 5.95 -0.25
C VAL A 206 14.26 4.72 -1.03
N PHE A 207 13.80 4.53 -2.26
CA PHE A 207 14.21 3.42 -3.13
C PHE A 207 15.73 3.44 -3.40
N LEU A 208 16.28 4.60 -3.77
CA LEU A 208 17.70 4.74 -4.07
C LEU A 208 18.58 4.55 -2.83
N VAL A 209 18.21 5.13 -1.69
CA VAL A 209 18.89 4.91 -0.41
C VAL A 209 18.88 3.43 -0.06
N ALA A 210 17.74 2.77 -0.18
CA ALA A 210 17.61 1.35 0.11
C ALA A 210 18.47 0.47 -0.82
N ASN A 211 18.56 0.83 -2.10
CA ASN A 211 19.44 0.14 -3.04
C ASN A 211 20.93 0.33 -2.68
N THR A 212 21.36 1.53 -2.26
CA THR A 212 22.76 1.77 -1.85
C THR A 212 23.14 1.07 -0.55
N LEU A 213 22.15 0.78 0.32
CA LEU A 213 22.34 0.04 1.58
C LEU A 213 22.22 -1.49 1.40
N LYS A 214 21.83 -1.95 0.24
CA LYS A 214 21.69 -3.38 -0.08
C LYS A 214 22.96 -4.15 0.26
N GLY A 215 22.82 -5.23 1.03
CA GLY A 215 23.93 -6.10 1.43
C GLY A 215 24.88 -5.51 2.48
N LYS A 216 24.71 -4.25 2.86
CA LYS A 216 25.55 -3.62 3.89
C LYS A 216 25.05 -3.98 5.28
N LYS A 217 25.95 -4.36 6.16
CA LYS A 217 25.66 -4.61 7.57
C LYS A 217 25.93 -3.34 8.37
N ILE A 218 24.91 -2.84 9.05
CA ILE A 218 25.05 -1.70 9.96
C ILE A 218 25.87 -2.15 11.18
N PRO A 219 26.99 -1.48 11.54
CA PRO A 219 27.75 -1.82 12.73
C PRO A 219 26.91 -1.70 13.99
N THR A 220 27.07 -2.63 14.93
CA THR A 220 26.28 -2.63 16.18
C THR A 220 26.47 -1.34 16.98
N LYS A 221 27.68 -0.78 16.95
CA LYS A 221 28.01 0.48 17.64
C LYS A 221 27.26 1.70 17.12
N THR A 222 26.80 1.68 15.85
CA THR A 222 26.06 2.81 15.25
C THR A 222 24.55 2.75 15.51
N ILE A 223 24.00 1.62 15.95
CA ILE A 223 22.56 1.46 16.15
C ILE A 223 22.00 2.46 17.17
N PRO A 224 22.58 2.64 18.38
CA PRO A 224 22.08 3.62 19.34
C PRO A 224 22.06 5.04 18.75
N PHE A 225 23.08 5.41 17.98
CA PHE A 225 23.16 6.74 17.33
C PHE A 225 22.08 6.94 16.26
N ILE A 226 21.74 5.89 15.50
CA ILE A 226 20.65 5.95 14.52
C ILE A 226 19.32 6.24 15.22
N TYR A 227 18.98 5.47 16.26
CA TYR A 227 17.72 5.68 16.99
C TYR A 227 17.72 6.97 17.81
N ALA A 228 18.87 7.37 18.38
CA ALA A 228 19.01 8.67 19.03
C ALA A 228 18.78 9.81 18.04
N GLY A 229 19.35 9.72 16.83
CA GLY A 229 19.10 10.69 15.75
C GLY A 229 17.62 10.77 15.36
N ILE A 230 16.95 9.62 15.21
CA ILE A 230 15.50 9.58 14.94
C ILE A 230 14.72 10.22 16.10
N ALA A 231 15.06 9.91 17.35
CA ALA A 231 14.43 10.50 18.52
C ALA A 231 14.61 12.03 18.55
N ILE A 232 15.81 12.54 18.27
CA ILE A 232 16.08 13.98 18.16
C ILE A 232 15.21 14.62 17.08
N LEU A 233 15.08 13.99 15.91
CA LEU A 233 14.21 14.49 14.83
C LEU A 233 12.74 14.50 15.25
N LEU A 234 12.26 13.47 15.95
CA LEU A 234 10.89 13.40 16.47
C LEU A 234 10.65 14.47 17.56
N ILE A 235 11.60 14.70 18.46
CA ILE A 235 11.54 15.76 19.47
C ILE A 235 11.54 17.14 18.79
N GLY A 236 12.42 17.36 17.80
CA GLY A 236 12.45 18.60 17.03
C GLY A 236 11.13 18.84 16.25
N MET A 237 10.54 17.79 15.70
CA MET A 237 9.23 17.86 15.07
C MET A 237 8.13 18.24 16.08
N PHE A 238 8.13 17.60 17.25
CA PHE A 238 7.22 17.94 18.34
C PHE A 238 7.38 19.40 18.79
N TRP A 239 8.63 19.85 18.97
CA TRP A 239 8.94 21.22 19.39
C TRP A 239 8.47 22.28 18.38
N ASN A 240 8.62 21.98 17.09
CA ASN A 240 8.29 22.94 16.03
C ASN A 240 6.78 22.97 15.69
N TYR A 241 6.07 21.85 15.80
CA TYR A 241 4.68 21.72 15.35
C TYR A 241 3.69 21.41 16.47
N GLY A 242 4.16 21.17 17.71
CA GLY A 242 3.31 20.72 18.81
C GLY A 242 2.75 19.29 18.63
N ASN A 243 1.86 18.90 19.54
CA ASN A 243 1.19 17.59 19.50
C ASN A 243 0.33 17.37 18.25
N ASP A 244 -0.22 18.43 17.69
CA ASP A 244 -1.16 18.38 16.57
C ASP A 244 -0.58 17.68 15.33
N ILE A 245 0.75 17.74 15.16
CA ILE A 245 1.40 17.09 14.01
C ILE A 245 1.21 15.57 14.04
N PHE A 246 1.26 14.96 15.23
CA PHE A 246 1.06 13.53 15.40
C PHE A 246 -0.38 13.15 15.07
N TYR A 247 -1.37 13.90 15.58
CA TYR A 247 -2.78 13.64 15.28
C TYR A 247 -3.13 13.83 13.79
N ARG A 248 -2.35 14.65 13.09
CA ARG A 248 -2.52 14.92 11.65
C ARG A 248 -1.57 14.11 10.77
N MET A 249 -0.85 13.12 11.31
CA MET A 249 0.19 12.36 10.58
C MET A 249 -0.34 11.77 9.26
N ASN A 250 -1.57 11.25 9.24
CA ASN A 250 -2.18 10.75 8.01
C ASN A 250 -2.33 11.84 6.93
N LYS A 251 -2.58 13.10 7.31
CA LYS A 251 -2.62 14.22 6.36
C LYS A 251 -1.23 14.61 5.84
N GLN A 252 -0.16 14.25 6.56
CA GLN A 252 1.22 14.46 6.13
C GLN A 252 1.71 13.39 5.14
N LYS A 253 0.93 12.34 4.92
CA LYS A 253 1.20 11.24 3.98
C LYS A 253 0.76 11.57 2.55
N PHE A 254 -0.23 12.45 2.36
CA PHE A 254 -0.90 12.68 1.09
C PHE A 254 -0.82 14.15 0.64
N PRO A 255 0.24 14.55 -0.05
CA PRO A 255 1.49 13.85 -0.41
C PRO A 255 2.48 13.82 0.77
N PRO A 256 3.50 12.93 0.76
CA PRO A 256 4.39 12.73 1.90
C PRO A 256 5.27 13.94 2.18
N LYS A 257 5.08 14.56 3.35
CA LYS A 257 5.81 15.71 3.85
C LYS A 257 6.88 15.30 4.88
N ILE A 258 7.77 16.20 5.25
CA ILE A 258 8.88 15.93 6.19
C ILE A 258 8.42 15.25 7.48
N PRO A 259 7.33 15.66 8.16
CA PRO A 259 6.89 14.96 9.38
C PRO A 259 6.61 13.47 9.15
N TYR A 260 5.97 13.12 8.02
CA TYR A 260 5.71 11.73 7.68
C TYR A 260 7.00 10.97 7.30
N VAL A 261 7.94 11.64 6.62
CA VAL A 261 9.24 11.04 6.31
C VAL A 261 10.00 10.71 7.60
N ILE A 262 10.08 11.66 8.56
CA ILE A 262 10.71 11.45 9.86
C ILE A 262 10.04 10.29 10.61
N TRP A 263 8.70 10.25 10.64
CA TRP A 263 7.94 9.17 11.27
C TRP A 263 8.31 7.80 10.68
N SER A 264 8.48 7.73 9.36
CA SER A 264 8.83 6.50 8.64
C SER A 264 10.27 6.03 8.87
N LEU A 265 11.17 6.91 9.33
CA LEU A 265 12.58 6.55 9.56
C LEU A 265 12.73 5.40 10.57
N PHE A 266 11.81 5.29 11.53
CA PHE A 266 11.86 4.21 12.52
C PHE A 266 11.78 2.83 11.85
N SER A 267 10.78 2.59 11.01
CA SER A 267 10.63 1.30 10.30
C SER A 267 11.71 1.08 9.25
N LEU A 268 12.13 2.14 8.55
CA LEU A 268 13.20 2.06 7.57
C LEU A 268 14.54 1.69 8.25
N ALA A 269 14.88 2.36 9.36
CA ALA A 269 16.09 2.03 10.13
C ALA A 269 16.01 0.59 10.66
N THR A 270 14.88 0.18 11.22
CA THR A 270 14.67 -1.16 11.75
C THR A 270 14.84 -2.23 10.66
N LEU A 271 14.33 -1.99 9.44
CA LEU A 271 14.54 -2.88 8.30
C LEU A 271 16.04 -3.16 8.08
N PHE A 272 16.86 -2.11 8.02
CA PHE A 272 18.30 -2.27 7.75
C PHE A 272 19.10 -2.74 8.97
N VAL A 273 18.70 -2.36 10.17
CA VAL A 273 19.34 -2.84 11.40
C VAL A 273 19.14 -4.34 11.58
N LEU A 274 17.95 -4.85 11.27
CA LEU A 274 17.65 -6.28 11.37
C LEU A 274 18.16 -7.08 10.17
N TYR A 275 18.39 -6.45 9.02
CA TYR A 275 18.97 -7.10 7.86
C TYR A 275 20.33 -7.70 8.22
N ASN A 276 20.57 -8.96 7.87
CA ASN A 276 21.74 -9.75 8.25
C ASN A 276 21.89 -10.08 9.76
N ARG A 277 20.99 -9.63 10.64
CA ARG A 277 20.95 -10.02 12.06
C ARG A 277 19.84 -11.03 12.33
N LEU A 278 18.64 -10.76 11.82
CA LEU A 278 17.52 -11.67 11.93
C LEU A 278 17.64 -12.76 10.86
N LYS A 279 18.14 -13.93 11.28
CA LYS A 279 18.27 -15.08 10.38
C LYS A 279 16.97 -15.87 10.34
N ILE A 280 16.18 -15.67 9.31
CA ILE A 280 15.02 -16.52 9.03
C ILE A 280 15.52 -17.82 8.40
N ARG A 281 15.49 -18.89 9.17
CA ARG A 281 16.07 -20.20 8.76
C ARG A 281 15.08 -21.08 8.01
N LYS A 282 13.79 -20.93 8.30
CA LYS A 282 12.72 -21.74 7.70
C LYS A 282 11.67 -20.83 7.08
N ASP A 283 11.12 -21.30 6.00
CA ASP A 283 9.95 -20.68 5.39
C ASP A 283 8.76 -20.78 6.35
N ASN A 284 8.00 -19.70 6.46
CA ASN A 284 6.86 -19.61 7.37
C ASN A 284 5.70 -18.85 6.70
N PHE A 285 4.56 -18.78 7.40
CA PHE A 285 3.36 -18.13 6.89
C PHE A 285 3.58 -16.64 6.54
N ILE A 286 4.38 -15.91 7.31
CA ILE A 286 4.69 -14.49 7.02
C ILE A 286 5.50 -14.37 5.72
N ASN A 287 6.46 -15.28 5.50
CA ASN A 287 7.19 -15.36 4.24
C ASN A 287 6.26 -15.64 3.05
N TYR A 288 5.28 -16.53 3.25
CA TYR A 288 4.27 -16.82 2.23
C TYR A 288 3.47 -15.58 1.86
N ILE A 289 2.97 -14.82 2.84
CA ILE A 289 2.29 -13.54 2.62
C ILE A 289 3.20 -12.58 1.84
N GLY A 290 4.47 -12.45 2.24
CA GLY A 290 5.42 -11.55 1.59
C GLY A 290 5.73 -11.91 0.14
N ARG A 291 5.74 -13.20 -0.20
CA ARG A 291 5.87 -13.67 -1.59
C ARG A 291 4.67 -13.32 -2.46
N ASN A 292 3.51 -13.34 -1.85
CA ASN A 292 2.23 -13.11 -2.51
C ASN A 292 1.66 -11.71 -2.21
N ALA A 293 2.50 -10.76 -1.74
CA ALA A 293 2.09 -9.45 -1.22
C ALA A 293 1.15 -8.68 -2.16
N ILE A 294 1.26 -8.86 -3.49
CA ILE A 294 0.40 -8.18 -4.46
C ILE A 294 -1.06 -8.63 -4.35
N PHE A 295 -1.31 -9.91 -4.14
CA PHE A 295 -2.68 -10.43 -3.99
C PHE A 295 -3.30 -9.96 -2.67
N TYR A 296 -2.50 -9.92 -1.61
CA TYR A 296 -2.93 -9.34 -0.32
C TYR A 296 -3.18 -7.83 -0.43
N TYR A 297 -2.37 -7.12 -1.22
CA TYR A 297 -2.60 -5.70 -1.50
C TYR A 297 -3.95 -5.46 -2.20
N PHE A 298 -4.32 -6.29 -3.15
CA PHE A 298 -5.63 -6.22 -3.80
C PHE A 298 -6.76 -6.66 -2.85
N ALA A 299 -6.57 -7.78 -2.17
CA ALA A 299 -7.54 -8.36 -1.25
C ALA A 299 -7.90 -7.42 -0.10
N GLN A 300 -6.91 -6.72 0.48
CA GLN A 300 -7.12 -5.87 1.65
C GLN A 300 -8.04 -4.68 1.38
N GLY A 301 -8.09 -4.16 0.17
CA GLY A 301 -9.05 -3.11 -0.20
C GLY A 301 -10.49 -3.61 -0.11
N MET A 302 -10.75 -4.82 -0.61
CA MET A 302 -12.06 -5.47 -0.53
C MET A 302 -12.41 -5.91 0.89
N SER A 303 -11.51 -6.63 1.56
CA SER A 303 -11.77 -7.13 2.92
C SER A 303 -12.01 -5.99 3.90
N SER A 304 -11.21 -4.92 3.82
CA SER A 304 -11.38 -3.72 4.66
C SER A 304 -12.67 -2.94 4.34
N SER A 305 -13.21 -3.07 3.13
CA SER A 305 -14.56 -2.56 2.83
C SER A 305 -15.65 -3.46 3.41
N LEU A 306 -15.49 -4.78 3.34
CA LEU A 306 -16.50 -5.74 3.84
C LEU A 306 -16.63 -5.74 5.37
N ILE A 307 -15.56 -5.46 6.11
CA ILE A 307 -15.64 -5.43 7.59
C ILE A 307 -16.54 -4.32 8.14
N TYR A 308 -16.91 -3.31 7.34
CA TYR A 308 -17.90 -2.31 7.78
C TYR A 308 -19.24 -2.94 8.16
N PHE A 309 -19.68 -3.98 7.45
CA PHE A 309 -20.90 -4.72 7.78
C PHE A 309 -20.87 -5.35 9.17
N ILE A 310 -19.68 -5.60 9.71
CA ILE A 310 -19.48 -6.18 11.05
C ILE A 310 -19.26 -5.07 12.08
N VAL A 311 -18.54 -4.00 11.72
CA VAL A 311 -18.22 -2.90 12.64
C VAL A 311 -19.46 -2.12 13.02
N VAL A 312 -20.31 -1.74 12.06
CA VAL A 312 -21.48 -0.89 12.29
C VAL A 312 -22.38 -1.42 13.41
N PRO A 313 -22.79 -2.69 13.45
CA PRO A 313 -23.64 -3.21 14.54
C PRO A 313 -22.91 -3.44 15.87
N LEU A 314 -21.56 -3.54 15.88
CA LEU A 314 -20.78 -3.92 17.06
C LEU A 314 -20.11 -2.75 17.77
N GLN A 315 -19.87 -1.63 17.10
CA GLN A 315 -19.08 -0.51 17.64
C GLN A 315 -19.68 0.11 18.92
N GLU A 316 -20.99 0.07 19.08
CA GLU A 316 -21.68 0.60 20.27
C GLU A 316 -21.78 -0.44 21.40
N ARG A 317 -21.52 -1.72 21.10
CA ARG A 317 -21.71 -2.84 22.04
C ARG A 317 -20.42 -3.36 22.63
N MET A 318 -19.28 -3.04 22.04
CA MET A 318 -17.97 -3.59 22.43
C MET A 318 -16.99 -2.49 22.79
N GLN A 319 -16.13 -2.77 23.77
CA GLN A 319 -15.00 -1.90 24.10
C GLN A 319 -14.03 -1.85 22.92
N TRP A 320 -13.56 -0.64 22.58
CA TRP A 320 -12.79 -0.38 21.35
C TRP A 320 -11.59 -1.30 21.11
N GLY A 321 -10.84 -1.64 22.16
CA GLY A 321 -9.65 -2.48 22.04
C GLY A 321 -9.99 -3.94 21.70
N VAL A 322 -11.06 -4.47 22.31
CA VAL A 322 -11.57 -5.82 22.03
C VAL A 322 -12.13 -5.88 20.61
N LEU A 323 -12.90 -4.86 20.24
CA LEU A 323 -13.45 -4.74 18.88
C LEU A 323 -12.34 -4.65 17.84
N LEU A 324 -11.27 -3.87 18.09
CA LEU A 324 -10.14 -3.75 17.18
C LEU A 324 -9.45 -5.10 16.95
N ILE A 325 -9.17 -5.85 18.02
CA ILE A 325 -8.53 -7.18 17.90
C ILE A 325 -9.43 -8.12 17.09
N PHE A 326 -10.72 -8.15 17.40
CA PHE A 326 -11.69 -8.99 16.70
C PHE A 326 -11.79 -8.62 15.22
N ILE A 327 -12.01 -7.34 14.90
CA ILE A 327 -12.15 -6.85 13.52
C ILE A 327 -10.87 -7.05 12.73
N PHE A 328 -9.69 -6.83 13.33
CA PHE A 328 -8.42 -7.07 12.68
C PHE A 328 -8.23 -8.56 12.35
N ALA A 329 -8.57 -9.47 13.28
CA ALA A 329 -8.52 -10.89 13.02
C ALA A 329 -9.47 -11.31 11.87
N VAL A 330 -10.69 -10.81 11.86
CA VAL A 330 -11.66 -11.05 10.79
C VAL A 330 -11.13 -10.50 9.46
N ASN A 331 -10.58 -9.27 9.45
CA ASN A 331 -10.03 -8.66 8.24
C ASN A 331 -8.86 -9.45 7.67
N ILE A 332 -7.96 -9.96 8.53
CA ILE A 332 -6.86 -10.85 8.09
C ILE A 332 -7.42 -12.11 7.45
N ILE A 333 -8.39 -12.78 8.08
CA ILE A 333 -8.99 -14.01 7.54
C ILE A 333 -9.62 -13.72 6.18
N LEU A 334 -10.42 -12.68 6.07
CA LEU A 334 -11.04 -12.27 4.80
C LEU A 334 -9.98 -11.92 3.74
N ALA A 335 -8.93 -11.19 4.12
CA ALA A 335 -7.84 -10.86 3.21
C ALA A 335 -7.09 -12.09 2.72
N ILE A 336 -6.87 -13.10 3.57
CA ILE A 336 -6.27 -14.38 3.19
C ILE A 336 -7.16 -15.11 2.18
N LEU A 337 -8.44 -15.27 2.48
CA LEU A 337 -9.40 -15.98 1.62
C LEU A 337 -9.50 -15.30 0.24
N LEU A 338 -9.62 -13.97 0.24
CA LEU A 338 -9.68 -13.19 -1.00
C LEU A 338 -8.35 -13.22 -1.78
N ALA A 339 -7.21 -13.16 -1.10
CA ALA A 339 -5.90 -13.23 -1.75
C ALA A 339 -5.66 -14.60 -2.42
N GLU A 340 -6.00 -15.70 -1.75
CA GLU A 340 -5.89 -17.04 -2.33
C GLU A 340 -6.87 -17.24 -3.49
N PHE A 341 -8.06 -16.68 -3.39
CA PHE A 341 -9.03 -16.69 -4.49
C PHE A 341 -8.52 -15.88 -5.71
N LEU A 342 -8.05 -14.65 -5.48
CA LEU A 342 -7.47 -13.81 -6.53
C LEU A 342 -6.27 -14.46 -7.21
N LYS A 343 -5.43 -15.15 -6.45
CA LYS A 343 -4.30 -15.89 -7.00
C LYS A 343 -4.75 -16.98 -7.99
N LYS A 344 -5.81 -17.72 -7.66
CA LYS A 344 -6.38 -18.71 -8.57
C LYS A 344 -6.97 -18.08 -9.83
N ILE A 345 -7.64 -16.94 -9.69
CA ILE A 345 -8.15 -16.16 -10.84
C ILE A 345 -7.01 -15.67 -11.73
N ASP A 346 -5.94 -15.14 -11.13
CA ASP A 346 -4.75 -14.70 -11.87
C ASP A 346 -4.11 -15.86 -12.65
N GLU A 347 -3.93 -17.03 -12.00
CA GLU A 347 -3.42 -18.24 -12.66
C GLU A 347 -4.32 -18.68 -13.83
N LEU A 348 -5.64 -18.61 -13.67
CA LEU A 348 -6.58 -18.89 -14.75
C LEU A 348 -6.45 -17.87 -15.88
N GLY A 349 -6.39 -16.58 -15.56
CA GLY A 349 -6.18 -15.51 -16.53
C GLY A 349 -4.91 -15.70 -17.37
N TRP A 350 -3.80 -16.07 -16.71
CA TRP A 350 -2.55 -16.39 -17.40
C TRP A 350 -2.68 -17.60 -18.35
N LYS A 351 -3.36 -18.67 -17.94
CA LYS A 351 -3.62 -19.84 -18.80
C LYS A 351 -4.40 -19.45 -20.05
N VAL A 352 -5.43 -18.60 -19.91
CA VAL A 352 -6.21 -18.10 -21.05
C VAL A 352 -5.33 -17.30 -21.99
N LEU A 353 -4.48 -16.41 -21.48
CA LEU A 353 -3.55 -15.62 -22.30
C LEU A 353 -2.54 -16.50 -23.04
N GLU A 354 -2.00 -17.52 -22.39
CA GLU A 354 -1.10 -18.50 -23.02
C GLU A 354 -1.80 -19.28 -24.15
N PHE A 355 -3.02 -19.73 -23.91
CA PHE A 355 -3.83 -20.41 -24.92
C PHE A 355 -4.08 -19.53 -26.14
N LEU A 356 -4.46 -18.27 -25.93
CA LEU A 356 -4.68 -17.30 -27.02
C LEU A 356 -3.40 -17.05 -27.81
N LYS A 357 -2.25 -16.93 -27.14
CA LYS A 357 -0.94 -16.76 -27.78
C LYS A 357 -0.56 -17.96 -28.67
N GLN A 358 -0.82 -19.17 -28.20
CA GLN A 358 -0.56 -20.39 -28.99
C GLN A 358 -1.45 -20.44 -30.25
N LYS A 359 -2.71 -20.04 -30.14
CA LYS A 359 -3.66 -20.03 -31.24
C LYS A 359 -3.32 -18.97 -32.30
N THR A 360 -2.86 -17.78 -31.88
CA THR A 360 -2.39 -16.72 -32.79
C THR A 360 -1.05 -17.04 -33.47
N ALA A 361 -0.23 -17.88 -32.89
CA ALA A 361 1.03 -18.33 -33.51
C ALA A 361 0.84 -19.44 -34.56
N GLN A 362 -0.36 -20.00 -34.68
CA GLN A 362 -0.73 -21.04 -35.67
C GLN A 362 -1.45 -20.45 -36.89
N ILE A 363 -1.76 -19.17 -36.87
CA ILE A 363 -2.31 -18.39 -38.02
C ILE A 363 -1.18 -17.60 -38.67
#